data_b83b3d022b44d1a6fc966365d137a136
#
_entry.id   b83b3d022b44d1a6fc966365d137a136
#
_cell.length_a   1.000
_cell.length_b   1.000
_cell.length_c   1.000
_cell.angle_alpha   90.00
_cell.angle_beta   90.00
_cell.angle_gamma   90.00
#
_symmetry.space_group_name_H-M   'P 1'
#
loop_
_entity.id
_entity.type
_entity.pdbx_description
1 polymer ?
#
loop_
_entity_poly.entity_id
_entity_poly.type
_entity_poly.pdbx_seq_one_letter_code
_entity_poly.pdbx_strand_id
1 'polypeptide(L)'
;MQHEGEVDEDSSDAPEVVLLEPGTGRELPCFMAASLEYEGETYGALYPVHVPVTLAQEMQNGRLVPLDEDRMTPELVAACVKACASKDIELLETPVVMTARGSGLELIEDESLRMLEYSDDDGDDDDDSEEALVLAELKHDKLSVLVLQTLEPLYVVGKLLEEDTFEVPTDEELDAVQDTIEQLVVEFEEGFDDEDDDLLDGIEDDEDYRP
;
A
#
# COMPACT_ATOMS: atom_id res chain seq x y z
N MET A 1 -16.93 -1.61 -43.22
CA MET A 1 -16.20 -0.56 -42.45
C MET A 1 -16.48 -0.85 -40.99
N GLN A 2 -15.55 -1.56 -40.37
CA GLN A 2 -15.62 -1.89 -38.96
C GLN A 2 -14.96 -0.71 -38.22
N HIS A 3 -15.72 -0.05 -37.33
CA HIS A 3 -15.18 0.86 -36.34
C HIS A 3 -14.73 0.00 -35.16
N GLU A 4 -13.44 -0.20 -35.03
CA GLU A 4 -12.80 -0.64 -33.81
C GLU A 4 -12.90 0.56 -32.87
N GLY A 5 -13.68 0.42 -31.82
CA GLY A 5 -13.66 1.36 -30.70
C GLY A 5 -12.39 1.08 -29.88
N GLU A 6 -11.46 2.03 -29.91
CA GLU A 6 -10.41 2.11 -28.91
C GLU A 6 -11.12 2.35 -27.56
N VAL A 7 -10.96 1.40 -26.67
CA VAL A 7 -11.24 1.59 -25.25
C VAL A 7 -10.04 2.36 -24.74
N ASP A 8 -10.19 3.67 -24.55
CA ASP A 8 -9.25 4.46 -23.75
C ASP A 8 -9.30 3.88 -22.33
N GLU A 9 -8.30 3.09 -21.98
CA GLU A 9 -8.00 2.76 -20.59
C GLU A 9 -7.59 4.10 -19.93
N ASP A 10 -8.45 4.58 -19.06
CA ASP A 10 -8.24 5.73 -18.21
C ASP A 10 -7.10 5.38 -17.24
N SER A 11 -5.86 5.53 -17.70
CA SER A 11 -4.68 5.40 -16.88
C SER A 11 -4.59 6.66 -16.04
N SER A 12 -4.65 6.54 -14.73
CA SER A 12 -4.41 7.62 -13.79
C SER A 12 -3.12 8.35 -14.22
N ASP A 13 -3.23 9.65 -14.49
CA ASP A 13 -2.14 10.51 -15.01
C ASP A 13 -1.10 10.83 -13.90
N ALA A 14 -1.09 10.07 -12.80
CA ALA A 14 -0.12 10.23 -11.73
C ALA A 14 1.29 9.87 -12.23
N PRO A 15 2.29 10.75 -12.04
CA PRO A 15 3.65 10.49 -12.52
C PRO A 15 4.28 9.30 -11.81
N GLU A 16 4.84 8.36 -12.58
CA GLU A 16 5.64 7.26 -12.05
C GLU A 16 6.99 7.78 -11.57
N VAL A 17 7.38 7.40 -10.36
CA VAL A 17 8.64 7.78 -9.72
C VAL A 17 9.28 6.57 -9.05
N VAL A 18 10.54 6.70 -8.64
CA VAL A 18 11.27 5.63 -7.93
C VAL A 18 11.78 6.16 -6.60
N LEU A 19 11.46 5.47 -5.51
CA LEU A 19 12.05 5.70 -4.20
C LEU A 19 13.28 4.80 -4.01
N LEU A 20 14.42 5.40 -3.69
CA LEU A 20 15.69 4.73 -3.44
C LEU A 20 16.01 4.66 -1.95
N GLU A 21 16.54 3.53 -1.51
CA GLU A 21 17.10 3.43 -0.16
C GLU A 21 18.59 3.78 -0.20
N PRO A 22 19.02 4.82 0.53
CA PRO A 22 20.42 5.19 0.61
C PRO A 22 21.31 4.04 1.12
N GLY A 23 22.35 3.72 0.37
CA GLY A 23 23.36 2.75 0.78
C GLY A 23 23.08 1.28 0.43
N THR A 24 21.86 0.85 0.25
CA THR A 24 21.53 -0.52 -0.21
C THR A 24 21.27 -0.59 -1.70
N GLY A 25 20.77 0.51 -2.29
CA GLY A 25 20.36 0.58 -3.69
C GLY A 25 19.06 -0.18 -3.98
N ARG A 26 18.25 -0.49 -2.94
CA ARG A 26 16.90 -1.02 -3.14
C ARG A 26 16.03 0.08 -3.73
N GLU A 27 15.10 -0.32 -4.60
CA GLU A 27 14.20 0.55 -5.34
C GLU A 27 12.75 0.18 -5.06
N LEU A 28 11.89 1.18 -4.93
CA LEU A 28 10.44 1.03 -4.84
C LEU A 28 9.79 1.89 -5.93
N PRO A 29 9.23 1.28 -6.99
CA PRO A 29 8.41 2.00 -7.96
C PRO A 29 7.13 2.51 -7.30
N CYS A 30 6.82 3.79 -7.52
CA CYS A 30 5.69 4.47 -6.90
C CYS A 30 4.95 5.37 -7.91
N PHE A 31 3.74 5.76 -7.55
CA PHE A 31 3.04 6.91 -8.11
C PHE A 31 3.11 8.06 -7.13
N MET A 32 3.36 9.27 -7.60
CA MET A 32 3.37 10.46 -6.74
C MET A 32 1.96 11.04 -6.64
N ALA A 33 1.40 11.04 -5.44
CA ALA A 33 0.07 11.62 -5.16
C ALA A 33 0.14 13.11 -4.87
N ALA A 34 1.05 13.53 -4.00
CA ALA A 34 1.20 14.91 -3.59
C ALA A 34 2.67 15.28 -3.39
N SER A 35 2.98 16.58 -3.41
CA SER A 35 4.32 17.07 -3.13
C SER A 35 4.28 18.31 -2.25
N LEU A 36 5.32 18.46 -1.42
CA LEU A 36 5.52 19.54 -0.47
C LEU A 36 6.90 20.17 -0.63
N GLU A 37 6.99 21.48 -0.72
CA GLU A 37 8.27 22.19 -0.57
C GLU A 37 8.47 22.59 0.90
N TYR A 38 9.53 22.10 1.51
CA TYR A 38 9.90 22.40 2.89
C TYR A 38 11.39 22.72 2.98
N GLU A 39 11.75 23.87 3.54
CA GLU A 39 13.13 24.39 3.68
C GLU A 39 13.96 24.41 2.37
N GLY A 40 13.31 24.44 1.20
CA GLY A 40 13.96 24.48 -0.12
C GLY A 40 14.26 23.10 -0.70
N GLU A 41 13.83 22.04 -0.05
CA GLU A 41 13.79 20.66 -0.54
C GLU A 41 12.35 20.25 -0.88
N THR A 42 12.18 19.32 -1.80
CA THR A 42 10.86 18.80 -2.19
C THR A 42 10.66 17.41 -1.62
N TYR A 43 9.52 17.19 -0.97
CA TYR A 43 9.09 15.89 -0.45
C TYR A 43 7.83 15.44 -1.19
N GLY A 44 7.63 14.13 -1.34
CA GLY A 44 6.47 13.56 -2.00
C GLY A 44 5.79 12.49 -1.16
N ALA A 45 4.45 12.45 -1.21
CA ALA A 45 3.67 11.29 -0.81
C ALA A 45 3.60 10.33 -2.00
N LEU A 46 4.13 9.12 -1.82
CA LEU A 46 4.36 8.15 -2.87
C LEU A 46 3.58 6.87 -2.59
N TYR A 47 2.67 6.47 -3.48
CA TYR A 47 1.97 5.18 -3.39
C TYR A 47 2.75 4.09 -4.13
N PRO A 48 3.10 2.97 -3.49
CA PRO A 48 3.75 1.85 -4.15
C PRO A 48 2.94 1.31 -5.34
N VAL A 49 3.59 1.08 -6.49
CA VAL A 49 2.98 0.42 -7.66
C VAL A 49 2.59 -1.04 -7.36
N HIS A 50 3.38 -1.69 -6.51
CA HIS A 50 3.12 -3.06 -6.08
C HIS A 50 2.38 -3.05 -4.73
N VAL A 51 1.62 -4.10 -4.48
CA VAL A 51 0.80 -4.24 -3.28
C VAL A 51 1.69 -4.23 -2.02
N PRO A 52 1.49 -3.29 -1.07
CA PRO A 52 2.19 -3.29 0.21
C PRO A 52 1.83 -4.52 1.04
N VAL A 53 2.81 -5.06 1.77
CA VAL A 53 2.61 -6.21 2.63
C VAL A 53 3.29 -6.05 3.98
N THR A 54 2.59 -6.54 5.01
CA THR A 54 3.06 -6.60 6.38
C THR A 54 3.29 -8.05 6.80
N LEU A 55 4.36 -8.31 7.54
CA LEU A 55 4.56 -9.60 8.20
C LEU A 55 3.96 -9.52 9.61
N ALA A 56 3.09 -10.45 9.96
CA ALA A 56 2.48 -10.51 11.27
C ALA A 56 2.69 -11.86 11.95
N GLN A 57 2.72 -11.86 13.28
CA GLN A 57 2.70 -13.06 14.09
C GLN A 57 1.29 -13.34 14.59
N GLU A 58 0.83 -14.58 14.45
CA GLU A 58 -0.37 -15.04 15.14
C GLU A 58 -0.03 -15.42 16.59
N MET A 59 -0.67 -14.76 17.52
CA MET A 59 -0.55 -14.99 18.94
C MET A 59 -1.41 -16.19 19.37
N GLN A 60 -1.18 -16.73 20.58
CA GLN A 60 -1.93 -17.89 21.10
C GLN A 60 -3.43 -17.68 21.24
N ASN A 61 -3.87 -16.42 21.37
CA ASN A 61 -5.28 -16.01 21.45
C ASN A 61 -5.91 -15.77 20.07
N GLY A 62 -5.17 -15.96 18.98
CA GLY A 62 -5.62 -15.73 17.60
C GLY A 62 -5.46 -14.29 17.09
N ARG A 63 -4.94 -13.37 17.93
CA ARG A 63 -4.61 -12.00 17.50
C ARG A 63 -3.44 -12.01 16.53
N LEU A 64 -3.49 -11.15 15.52
CA LEU A 64 -2.37 -10.89 14.62
C LEU A 64 -1.69 -9.59 15.03
N VAL A 65 -0.40 -9.64 15.21
CA VAL A 65 0.43 -8.49 15.60
C VAL A 65 1.56 -8.33 14.59
N PRO A 66 1.81 -7.12 14.05
CA PRO A 66 2.92 -6.88 13.15
C PRO A 66 4.25 -7.34 13.76
N LEU A 67 5.14 -7.80 12.91
CA LEU A 67 6.49 -8.17 13.33
C LEU A 67 7.39 -6.93 13.27
N ASP A 68 8.04 -6.65 14.41
CA ASP A 68 9.08 -5.63 14.48
C ASP A 68 10.25 -5.95 13.55
N GLU A 69 10.95 -4.93 13.05
CA GLU A 69 12.11 -5.09 12.17
C GLU A 69 13.20 -5.99 12.77
N ASP A 70 13.47 -5.88 14.07
CA ASP A 70 14.44 -6.72 14.80
C ASP A 70 14.13 -8.22 14.73
N ARG A 71 12.88 -8.57 14.47
CA ARG A 71 12.40 -9.95 14.36
C ARG A 71 12.34 -10.45 12.91
N MET A 72 12.48 -9.55 11.94
CA MET A 72 12.51 -9.88 10.51
C MET A 72 13.91 -10.36 10.09
N THR A 73 14.28 -11.56 10.52
CA THR A 73 15.57 -12.14 10.12
C THR A 73 15.59 -12.50 8.63
N PRO A 74 16.78 -12.51 7.97
CA PRO A 74 16.88 -12.91 6.56
C PRO A 74 16.32 -14.33 6.30
N GLU A 75 16.44 -15.24 7.26
CA GLU A 75 15.91 -16.60 7.16
C GLU A 75 14.37 -16.62 7.18
N LEU A 76 13.75 -15.77 8.00
CA LEU A 76 12.29 -15.61 8.04
C LEU A 76 11.79 -15.01 6.74
N VAL A 77 12.42 -13.92 6.27
CA VAL A 77 12.06 -13.27 5.00
C VAL A 77 12.16 -14.26 3.84
N ALA A 78 13.26 -15.04 3.76
CA ALA A 78 13.41 -16.06 2.73
C ALA A 78 12.34 -17.17 2.82
N ALA A 79 11.86 -17.50 4.03
CA ALA A 79 10.77 -18.46 4.21
C ALA A 79 9.43 -17.87 3.73
N CYS A 80 9.16 -16.57 3.99
CA CYS A 80 7.99 -15.87 3.49
C CYS A 80 7.99 -15.78 1.96
N VAL A 81 9.12 -15.40 1.35
CA VAL A 81 9.31 -15.39 -0.12
C VAL A 81 8.95 -16.75 -0.73
N LYS A 82 9.44 -17.83 -0.14
CA LYS A 82 9.16 -19.19 -0.61
C LYS A 82 7.67 -19.57 -0.45
N ALA A 83 7.05 -19.16 0.65
CA ALA A 83 5.64 -19.44 0.89
C ALA A 83 4.75 -18.71 -0.13
N CYS A 84 5.00 -17.43 -0.39
CA CYS A 84 4.32 -16.62 -1.40
C CYS A 84 4.54 -17.17 -2.81
N ALA A 85 5.77 -17.54 -3.17
CA ALA A 85 6.09 -18.10 -4.49
C ALA A 85 5.31 -19.40 -4.80
N SER A 86 4.92 -20.18 -3.78
CA SER A 86 4.08 -21.38 -3.97
C SER A 86 2.65 -21.07 -4.42
N LYS A 87 2.25 -19.79 -4.35
CA LYS A 87 0.95 -19.26 -4.74
C LYS A 87 1.02 -18.28 -5.92
N ASP A 88 2.11 -18.31 -6.69
CA ASP A 88 2.37 -17.37 -7.79
C ASP A 88 2.41 -15.89 -7.36
N ILE A 89 2.85 -15.63 -6.13
CA ILE A 89 3.07 -14.30 -5.56
C ILE A 89 4.58 -14.10 -5.38
N GLU A 90 5.13 -13.05 -5.96
CA GLU A 90 6.51 -12.61 -5.78
C GLU A 90 6.56 -11.56 -4.67
N LEU A 91 7.19 -11.89 -3.55
CA LEU A 91 7.43 -10.99 -2.43
C LEU A 91 8.76 -10.27 -2.64
N LEU A 92 8.78 -8.95 -2.53
CA LEU A 92 9.92 -8.09 -2.80
C LEU A 92 10.33 -7.34 -1.53
N GLU A 93 11.63 -7.33 -1.26
CA GLU A 93 12.23 -6.47 -0.24
C GLU A 93 12.52 -5.10 -0.87
N THR A 94 11.68 -4.12 -0.59
CA THR A 94 11.76 -2.76 -1.11
C THR A 94 12.08 -1.77 0.03
N PRO A 95 12.47 -0.52 -0.27
CA PRO A 95 12.63 0.51 0.75
C PRO A 95 11.36 0.70 1.59
N VAL A 96 11.53 0.95 2.88
CA VAL A 96 10.46 1.31 3.84
C VAL A 96 9.43 0.20 4.07
N VAL A 97 8.88 -0.41 3.04
CA VAL A 97 7.82 -1.41 3.10
C VAL A 97 8.15 -2.60 2.20
N MET A 98 7.76 -3.81 2.60
CA MET A 98 7.77 -4.95 1.68
C MET A 98 6.61 -4.85 0.71
N THR A 99 6.79 -5.36 -0.52
CA THR A 99 5.72 -5.36 -1.52
C THR A 99 5.55 -6.74 -2.16
N ALA A 100 4.38 -6.97 -2.74
CA ALA A 100 4.05 -8.19 -3.45
C ALA A 100 3.48 -7.90 -4.85
N ARG A 101 3.77 -8.79 -5.81
CA ARG A 101 3.17 -8.78 -7.15
C ARG A 101 2.96 -10.20 -7.65
N GLY A 102 2.17 -10.35 -8.69
CA GLY A 102 1.94 -11.64 -9.36
C GLY A 102 0.48 -12.01 -9.46
N SER A 103 0.18 -12.97 -10.34
CA SER A 103 -1.19 -13.40 -10.63
C SER A 103 -1.89 -14.09 -9.44
N GLY A 104 -1.13 -14.55 -8.45
CA GLY A 104 -1.68 -15.14 -7.25
C GLY A 104 -2.45 -14.14 -6.37
N LEU A 105 -2.18 -12.83 -6.49
CA LEU A 105 -2.92 -11.80 -5.75
C LEU A 105 -4.39 -11.73 -6.16
N GLU A 106 -4.69 -11.91 -7.45
CA GLU A 106 -6.07 -11.92 -7.97
C GLU A 106 -6.90 -13.12 -7.50
N LEU A 107 -6.25 -14.14 -6.96
CA LEU A 107 -6.88 -15.37 -6.50
C LEU A 107 -7.14 -15.40 -5.00
N ILE A 108 -6.78 -14.30 -4.29
CA ILE A 108 -7.03 -14.19 -2.85
C ILE A 108 -8.52 -13.89 -2.64
N GLU A 109 -9.19 -14.76 -1.90
CA GLU A 109 -10.62 -14.67 -1.63
C GLU A 109 -10.88 -13.88 -0.32
N ASP A 110 -12.03 -13.24 -0.19
CA ASP A 110 -12.45 -12.49 1.00
C ASP A 110 -12.49 -13.37 2.27
N GLU A 111 -12.59 -14.70 2.13
CA GLU A 111 -12.49 -15.64 3.25
C GLU A 111 -11.11 -15.60 3.95
N SER A 112 -10.09 -15.05 3.30
CA SER A 112 -8.75 -14.85 3.86
C SER A 112 -8.62 -13.56 4.68
N LEU A 113 -9.69 -12.76 4.81
CA LEU A 113 -9.71 -11.52 5.58
C LEU A 113 -9.43 -11.79 7.08
N ARG A 114 -8.59 -10.98 7.67
CA ARG A 114 -8.22 -11.02 9.10
C ARG A 114 -8.08 -9.60 9.64
N MET A 115 -8.22 -9.46 10.95
CA MET A 115 -7.94 -8.22 11.65
C MET A 115 -6.49 -8.22 12.13
N LEU A 116 -5.74 -7.21 11.74
CA LEU A 116 -4.39 -6.91 12.21
C LEU A 116 -4.51 -5.89 13.34
N GLU A 117 -3.95 -6.19 14.49
CA GLU A 117 -4.03 -5.33 15.67
C GLU A 117 -2.67 -4.70 15.94
N TYR A 118 -2.61 -3.39 15.94
CA TYR A 118 -1.44 -2.64 16.37
C TYR A 118 -1.49 -2.50 17.88
N SER A 119 -0.42 -2.85 18.58
CA SER A 119 -0.31 -2.64 20.01
C SER A 119 0.57 -1.44 20.26
N ASP A 120 -0.02 -0.29 20.55
CA ASP A 120 0.73 0.82 21.11
C ASP A 120 1.09 0.51 22.55
N ASP A 121 2.40 0.65 22.86
CA ASP A 121 2.97 0.38 24.19
C ASP A 121 2.53 1.46 25.22
N ASP A 122 1.85 2.51 24.78
CA ASP A 122 1.48 3.70 25.57
C ASP A 122 0.10 3.61 26.26
N GLY A 123 -0.63 2.50 26.12
CA GLY A 123 -1.78 2.17 26.95
C GLY A 123 -3.04 3.03 26.73
N ASP A 124 -3.15 3.73 25.62
CA ASP A 124 -4.41 4.25 25.15
C ASP A 124 -5.19 3.10 24.50
N ASP A 125 -6.41 2.86 25.00
CA ASP A 125 -7.33 1.80 24.56
C ASP A 125 -7.97 2.12 23.15
N ASP A 126 -7.30 2.86 22.30
CA ASP A 126 -7.70 2.96 20.91
C ASP A 126 -7.23 1.68 20.22
N ASP A 127 -8.21 0.78 19.98
CA ASP A 127 -8.06 -0.47 19.23
C ASP A 127 -7.77 -0.12 17.75
N ASP A 128 -6.54 0.33 17.46
CA ASP A 128 -6.07 0.48 16.08
C ASP A 128 -5.95 -0.90 15.46
N SER A 129 -6.98 -1.27 14.76
CA SER A 129 -7.04 -2.53 14.01
C SER A 129 -7.44 -2.25 12.58
N GLU A 130 -6.76 -2.89 11.64
CA GLU A 130 -7.08 -2.80 10.21
C GLU A 130 -7.42 -4.17 9.62
N GLU A 131 -8.22 -4.18 8.58
CA GLU A 131 -8.50 -5.38 7.80
C GLU A 131 -7.34 -5.68 6.85
N ALA A 132 -6.93 -6.95 6.82
CA ALA A 132 -5.86 -7.42 5.95
C ALA A 132 -6.18 -8.79 5.34
N LEU A 133 -5.73 -9.01 4.11
CA LEU A 133 -5.86 -10.29 3.40
C LEU A 133 -4.63 -11.16 3.63
N VAL A 134 -4.82 -12.43 3.96
CA VAL A 134 -3.73 -13.41 4.14
C VAL A 134 -3.24 -13.90 2.80
N LEU A 135 -2.06 -13.45 2.38
CA LEU A 135 -1.37 -13.92 1.19
C LEU A 135 -0.73 -15.29 1.40
N ALA A 136 -0.04 -15.45 2.53
CA ALA A 136 0.58 -16.73 2.89
C ALA A 136 0.65 -16.89 4.41
N GLU A 137 0.66 -18.16 4.85
CA GLU A 137 0.87 -18.57 6.25
C GLU A 137 2.00 -19.60 6.30
N LEU A 138 2.88 -19.48 7.29
CA LEU A 138 3.98 -20.39 7.49
C LEU A 138 4.32 -20.53 8.99
N LYS A 139 5.04 -21.62 9.31
CA LYS A 139 5.63 -21.81 10.64
C LYS A 139 7.14 -21.68 10.53
N HIS A 140 7.70 -20.74 11.31
CA HIS A 140 9.14 -20.52 11.41
C HIS A 140 9.52 -20.43 12.88
N ASP A 141 10.50 -21.21 13.33
CA ASP A 141 11.02 -21.26 14.73
C ASP A 141 9.92 -21.28 15.82
N LYS A 142 8.85 -22.05 15.60
CA LYS A 142 7.65 -22.18 16.45
C LYS A 142 6.70 -20.97 16.43
N LEU A 143 6.97 -19.93 15.63
CA LEU A 143 6.06 -18.83 15.36
C LEU A 143 5.14 -19.22 14.21
N SER A 144 3.86 -18.88 14.31
CA SER A 144 2.94 -18.81 13.18
C SER A 144 3.09 -17.41 12.59
N VAL A 145 3.54 -17.32 11.36
CA VAL A 145 3.78 -16.04 10.66
C VAL A 145 2.88 -15.96 9.45
N LEU A 146 2.26 -14.81 9.27
CA LEU A 146 1.41 -14.49 8.13
C LEU A 146 2.04 -13.38 7.31
N VAL A 147 1.91 -13.48 6.00
CA VAL A 147 2.17 -12.40 5.05
C VAL A 147 0.82 -11.81 4.70
N LEU A 148 0.61 -10.54 5.01
CA LEU A 148 -0.65 -9.85 4.93
C LEU A 148 -0.58 -8.71 3.91
N GLN A 149 -1.61 -8.57 3.10
CA GLN A 149 -1.89 -7.36 2.33
C GLN A 149 -2.82 -6.50 3.15
N THR A 150 -2.44 -5.27 3.47
CA THR A 150 -3.32 -4.28 4.07
C THR A 150 -4.31 -3.76 3.02
N LEU A 151 -5.54 -3.47 3.44
CA LEU A 151 -6.58 -2.96 2.52
C LEU A 151 -6.58 -1.44 2.48
N GLU A 152 -6.10 -0.80 3.54
CA GLU A 152 -5.95 0.64 3.55
C GLU A 152 -4.80 1.08 2.64
N PRO A 153 -4.98 2.17 1.88
CA PRO A 153 -3.92 2.71 1.06
C PRO A 153 -2.70 3.08 1.91
N LEU A 154 -1.53 2.57 1.54
CA LEU A 154 -0.28 2.91 2.20
C LEU A 154 0.53 3.83 1.31
N TYR A 155 0.88 5.00 1.81
CA TYR A 155 1.86 5.87 1.19
C TYR A 155 3.18 5.87 1.96
N VAL A 156 4.25 6.21 1.26
CA VAL A 156 5.58 6.42 1.83
C VAL A 156 6.06 7.82 1.48
N VAL A 157 6.88 8.41 2.36
CA VAL A 157 7.44 9.74 2.11
C VAL A 157 8.80 9.59 1.45
N GLY A 158 9.01 10.36 0.36
CA GLY A 158 10.29 10.44 -0.33
C GLY A 158 10.77 11.90 -0.40
N LYS A 159 12.10 12.10 -0.34
CA LYS A 159 12.76 13.38 -0.62
C LYS A 159 13.26 13.37 -2.06
N LEU A 160 12.91 14.38 -2.85
CA LEU A 160 13.29 14.48 -4.25
C LEU A 160 14.81 14.66 -4.40
N LEU A 161 15.44 13.77 -5.18
CA LEU A 161 16.85 13.88 -5.59
C LEU A 161 17.01 14.47 -6.99
N GLU A 162 16.32 13.87 -7.95
CA GLU A 162 16.31 14.21 -9.37
C GLU A 162 14.87 14.08 -9.89
N GLU A 163 14.60 14.51 -11.11
CA GLU A 163 13.29 14.69 -11.74
C GLU A 163 12.21 13.66 -11.35
N ASP A 164 12.55 12.35 -11.37
CA ASP A 164 11.62 11.25 -11.08
C ASP A 164 12.17 10.31 -10.00
N THR A 165 13.18 10.76 -9.24
CA THR A 165 13.87 9.93 -8.27
C THR A 165 13.84 10.56 -6.89
N PHE A 166 13.33 9.81 -5.93
CA PHE A 166 13.26 10.17 -4.53
C PHE A 166 14.20 9.29 -3.71
N GLU A 167 14.64 9.76 -2.57
CA GLU A 167 15.32 8.94 -1.56
C GLU A 167 14.49 8.87 -0.28
N VAL A 168 14.72 7.83 0.50
CA VAL A 168 14.14 7.72 1.85
C VAL A 168 14.71 8.85 2.71
N PRO A 169 13.87 9.75 3.26
CA PRO A 169 14.33 10.82 4.12
C PRO A 169 14.91 10.28 5.43
N THR A 170 15.69 11.09 6.11
CA THR A 170 16.12 10.79 7.48
C THR A 170 14.95 10.93 8.46
N ASP A 171 15.04 10.31 9.65
CA ASP A 171 13.99 10.41 10.68
C ASP A 171 13.70 11.87 11.06
N GLU A 172 14.73 12.74 11.16
CA GLU A 172 14.54 14.17 11.45
C GLU A 172 13.80 14.91 10.35
N GLU A 173 14.07 14.57 9.08
CA GLU A 173 13.37 15.15 7.92
C GLU A 173 11.93 14.66 7.86
N LEU A 174 11.71 13.36 8.11
CA LEU A 174 10.38 12.74 8.12
C LEU A 174 9.50 13.40 9.21
N ASP A 175 9.97 13.49 10.45
CA ASP A 175 9.26 14.12 11.57
C ASP A 175 8.86 15.58 11.25
N ALA A 176 9.71 16.29 10.49
CA ALA A 176 9.46 17.69 10.15
C ALA A 176 8.36 17.89 9.10
N VAL A 177 8.09 16.91 8.25
CA VAL A 177 7.16 17.05 7.12
C VAL A 177 5.91 16.17 7.24
N GLN A 178 5.91 15.16 8.11
CA GLN A 178 4.88 14.14 8.23
C GLN A 178 3.48 14.74 8.37
N ASP A 179 3.25 15.58 9.40
CA ASP A 179 1.93 16.17 9.66
C ASP A 179 1.35 16.92 8.44
N THR A 180 2.23 17.59 7.67
CA THR A 180 1.80 18.34 6.50
C THR A 180 1.52 17.44 5.30
N ILE A 181 2.32 16.40 5.11
CA ILE A 181 2.10 15.42 4.05
C ILE A 181 0.83 14.62 4.31
N GLU A 182 0.55 14.21 5.55
CA GLU A 182 -0.69 13.53 5.93
C GLU A 182 -1.93 14.36 5.55
N GLN A 183 -1.90 15.66 5.83
CA GLN A 183 -3.00 16.56 5.42
C GLN A 183 -3.18 16.61 3.90
N LEU A 184 -2.07 16.66 3.15
CA LEU A 184 -2.14 16.66 1.67
C LEU A 184 -2.65 15.34 1.10
N VAL A 185 -2.31 14.21 1.74
CA VAL A 185 -2.83 12.88 1.35
C VAL A 185 -4.33 12.79 1.56
N VAL A 186 -4.82 13.24 2.72
CA VAL A 186 -6.27 13.28 3.01
C VAL A 186 -7.00 14.14 1.97
N GLU A 187 -6.48 15.35 1.66
CA GLU A 187 -7.09 16.22 0.62
C GLU A 187 -7.08 15.55 -0.77
N PHE A 188 -6.05 14.78 -1.07
CA PHE A 188 -5.93 14.04 -2.33
C PHE A 188 -6.96 12.91 -2.40
N GLU A 189 -7.11 12.10 -1.34
CA GLU A 189 -8.05 10.98 -1.27
C GLU A 189 -9.51 11.48 -1.30
N GLU A 190 -9.86 12.53 -0.56
CA GLU A 190 -11.19 13.15 -0.59
C GLU A 190 -11.57 13.67 -1.99
N GLY A 191 -10.60 14.13 -2.78
CA GLY A 191 -10.82 14.60 -4.13
C GLY A 191 -11.27 13.54 -5.14
N PHE A 192 -11.02 12.26 -4.86
CA PHE A 192 -11.49 11.15 -5.72
C PHE A 192 -12.93 10.72 -5.43
N ASP A 193 -13.41 10.88 -4.20
CA ASP A 193 -14.77 10.46 -3.82
C ASP A 193 -15.87 11.35 -4.43
N ASP A 194 -15.56 12.61 -4.78
CA ASP A 194 -16.55 13.56 -5.29
C ASP A 194 -16.88 13.39 -6.80
N GLU A 195 -16.09 12.64 -7.58
CA GLU A 195 -16.31 12.53 -9.04
C GLU A 195 -17.32 11.42 -9.43
N ASP A 196 -17.60 10.44 -8.56
CA ASP A 196 -18.48 9.31 -8.89
C ASP A 196 -19.98 9.59 -8.65
N ASP A 197 -20.35 10.62 -7.89
CA ASP A 197 -21.77 10.90 -7.54
C ASP A 197 -22.54 11.66 -8.62
N ASP A 198 -21.87 12.32 -9.59
CA ASP A 198 -22.54 13.12 -10.63
C ASP A 198 -23.01 12.30 -11.86
N LEU A 199 -22.71 11.00 -11.95
CA LEU A 199 -23.07 10.18 -13.12
C LEU A 199 -24.43 9.46 -13.01
N LEU A 200 -25.11 9.50 -11.87
CA LEU A 200 -26.37 8.76 -11.66
C LEU A 200 -27.66 9.59 -11.80
N ASP A 201 -27.58 10.91 -11.98
CA ASP A 201 -28.76 11.78 -11.97
C ASP A 201 -29.37 12.03 -13.38
N GLY A 202 -28.99 11.25 -14.39
CA GLY A 202 -29.36 11.44 -15.81
C GLY A 202 -30.32 10.41 -16.41
N ILE A 203 -31.01 9.56 -15.64
CA ILE A 203 -32.04 8.65 -16.19
C ILE A 203 -33.43 9.22 -15.88
N GLU A 204 -33.84 10.22 -16.61
CA GLU A 204 -35.28 10.60 -16.70
C GLU A 204 -36.03 9.51 -17.45
N ASP A 205 -36.95 8.83 -16.74
CA ASP A 205 -37.98 7.92 -17.26
C ASP A 205 -38.88 8.63 -18.27
N ASP A 206 -38.61 8.47 -19.55
CA ASP A 206 -39.58 8.81 -20.61
C ASP A 206 -40.57 7.65 -20.80
N GLU A 207 -41.49 7.45 -19.85
CA GLU A 207 -42.72 6.68 -20.05
C GLU A 207 -43.83 7.58 -20.57
N ASP A 208 -43.91 7.80 -21.88
CA ASP A 208 -45.16 8.20 -22.51
C ASP A 208 -45.24 7.73 -23.98
N TYR A 209 -45.58 6.42 -24.15
CA TYR A 209 -46.12 5.94 -25.43
C TYR A 209 -47.41 5.17 -25.18
N ARG A 210 -48.52 5.87 -25.30
CA ARG A 210 -49.86 5.21 -25.51
C ARG A 210 -50.32 5.39 -26.95
N PRO A 211 -50.84 4.29 -27.56
CA PRO A 211 -51.46 4.27 -28.90
C PRO A 211 -52.83 4.91 -28.91
#